data_27db753353aa0d60a7773fc79b0d9cd1
#
_entry.id   27db753353aa0d60a7773fc79b0d9cd1
#
_cell.length_a   1.000
_cell.length_b   1.000
_cell.length_c   1.000
_cell.angle_alpha   90.00
_cell.angle_beta   90.00
_cell.angle_gamma   90.00
#
_symmetry.space_group_name_H-M   'P 1'
#
loop_
_entity.id
_entity.type
_entity.pdbx_description
1 polymer ?
#
loop_
_entity_poly.entity_id
_entity_poly.type
_entity_poly.pdbx_seq_one_letter_code
_entity_poly.pdbx_strand_id
1 'polypeptide(L)'
;MRINEKDTLLFIGDSITDAGRDRTHSASLGSGYVQEIARTLRARADAGPGPVVINKGLNGNRVYDLESRWTTDVIDHRPTVVTLKIGINDTWRRYDRGIISPVDEFEACLDRLLADTARKLSARLVVITPFLLPVTSDQNDWYEDLSPRTDAVLRAALANEAQVVRADLALLRAAEERAAAELAPDGVHPSPLGHRLIADAWLAAVDSVRP
;
A
#
# COMPACT_ATOMS: atom_id res chain seq x y z
N MET A 1 -9.68 3.98 -13.36
CA MET A 1 -10.76 3.31 -12.58
C MET A 1 -11.49 4.39 -11.79
N ARG A 2 -12.82 4.46 -11.80
CA ARG A 2 -13.56 5.50 -11.05
C ARG A 2 -14.12 4.93 -9.75
N ILE A 3 -13.93 5.62 -8.64
CA ILE A 3 -14.54 5.27 -7.34
C ILE A 3 -15.91 5.94 -7.25
N ASN A 4 -16.90 5.24 -6.73
CA ASN A 4 -18.25 5.74 -6.52
C ASN A 4 -18.74 5.47 -5.08
N GLU A 5 -19.86 6.07 -4.70
CA GLU A 5 -20.40 6.00 -3.33
C GLU A 5 -20.79 4.60 -2.86
N LYS A 6 -21.03 3.67 -3.80
CA LYS A 6 -21.41 2.27 -3.47
C LYS A 6 -20.20 1.38 -3.29
N ASP A 7 -18.99 1.90 -3.53
CA ASP A 7 -17.77 1.11 -3.38
C ASP A 7 -17.44 0.84 -1.91
N THR A 8 -16.91 -0.33 -1.67
CA THR A 8 -16.23 -0.71 -0.43
C THR A 8 -14.74 -0.83 -0.73
N LEU A 9 -13.95 0.10 -0.23
CA LEU A 9 -12.51 0.17 -0.41
C LEU A 9 -11.82 -0.49 0.78
N LEU A 10 -11.03 -1.52 0.53
CA LEU A 10 -10.24 -2.16 1.57
C LEU A 10 -8.75 -1.93 1.31
N PHE A 11 -8.06 -1.42 2.32
CA PHE A 11 -6.62 -1.20 2.33
C PHE A 11 -5.95 -2.21 3.24
N ILE A 12 -5.02 -2.99 2.70
CA ILE A 12 -4.26 -4.00 3.44
C ILE A 12 -2.76 -3.81 3.22
N GLY A 13 -1.97 -4.07 4.26
CA GLY A 13 -0.53 -3.88 4.22
C GLY A 13 0.13 -3.89 5.59
N ASP A 14 1.24 -3.18 5.66
CA ASP A 14 2.14 -3.07 6.79
C ASP A 14 1.85 -1.86 7.71
N SER A 15 2.88 -1.37 8.44
CA SER A 15 2.81 -0.21 9.34
C SER A 15 2.43 1.09 8.62
N ILE A 16 2.78 1.24 7.34
CA ILE A 16 2.47 2.44 6.57
C ILE A 16 0.98 2.50 6.26
N THR A 17 0.33 1.35 6.09
CA THR A 17 -1.13 1.26 5.95
C THR A 17 -1.84 1.35 7.30
N ASP A 18 -1.31 0.72 8.36
CA ASP A 18 -1.83 0.79 9.73
C ASP A 18 -1.87 2.25 10.23
N ALA A 19 -0.74 2.94 10.16
CA ALA A 19 -0.56 4.34 10.53
C ALA A 19 -1.23 4.73 11.86
N GLY A 20 -1.04 3.90 12.89
CA GLY A 20 -1.59 4.13 14.24
C GLY A 20 -3.10 3.88 14.35
N ARG A 21 -3.64 3.01 13.53
CA ARG A 21 -5.05 2.61 13.59
C ARG A 21 -5.41 2.00 14.94
N ASP A 22 -6.50 2.45 15.54
CA ASP A 22 -7.09 1.80 16.70
C ASP A 22 -7.80 0.51 16.29
N ARG A 23 -7.22 -0.62 16.68
CA ARG A 23 -7.70 -1.96 16.28
C ARG A 23 -8.93 -2.42 17.07
N THR A 24 -9.27 -1.73 18.16
CA THR A 24 -10.50 -1.98 18.94
C THR A 24 -11.72 -1.34 18.29
N HIS A 25 -11.51 -0.36 17.39
CA HIS A 25 -12.55 0.30 16.62
C HIS A 25 -12.45 -0.07 15.14
N SER A 26 -13.35 -0.89 14.66
CA SER A 26 -13.37 -1.37 13.27
C SER A 26 -13.44 -0.25 12.21
N ALA A 27 -13.97 0.92 12.58
CA ALA A 27 -14.05 2.09 11.71
C ALA A 27 -12.78 2.96 11.72
N SER A 28 -11.77 2.63 12.55
CA SER A 28 -10.53 3.40 12.62
C SER A 28 -9.71 3.21 11.35
N LEU A 29 -9.38 4.32 10.69
CA LEU A 29 -8.56 4.35 9.47
C LEU A 29 -7.09 4.68 9.75
N GLY A 30 -6.73 4.98 11.01
CA GLY A 30 -5.42 5.50 11.37
C GLY A 30 -5.28 6.98 11.03
N SER A 31 -4.03 7.47 11.01
CA SER A 31 -3.70 8.87 10.71
C SER A 31 -2.89 9.03 9.42
N GLY A 32 -2.84 8.00 8.58
CA GLY A 32 -2.04 7.95 7.37
C GLY A 32 -2.83 8.16 6.06
N TYR A 33 -2.23 7.69 4.97
CA TYR A 33 -2.76 7.88 3.62
C TYR A 33 -4.18 7.32 3.43
N VAL A 34 -4.57 6.27 4.14
CA VAL A 34 -5.93 5.70 4.08
C VAL A 34 -6.95 6.71 4.56
N GLN A 35 -6.67 7.40 5.68
CA GLN A 35 -7.54 8.46 6.21
C GLN A 35 -7.61 9.66 5.26
N GLU A 36 -6.49 10.05 4.63
CA GLU A 36 -6.44 11.14 3.67
C GLU A 36 -7.31 10.84 2.43
N ILE A 37 -7.19 9.62 1.89
CA ILE A 37 -8.03 9.15 0.77
C ILE A 37 -9.50 9.18 1.16
N ALA A 38 -9.86 8.61 2.32
CA ALA A 38 -11.24 8.58 2.78
C ALA A 38 -11.84 9.98 2.94
N ARG A 39 -11.06 10.92 3.50
CA ARG A 39 -11.47 12.33 3.66
C ARG A 39 -11.72 12.98 2.30
N THR A 40 -10.80 12.79 1.35
CA THR A 40 -10.91 13.37 0.01
C THR A 40 -12.11 12.81 -0.76
N LEU A 41 -12.32 11.48 -0.71
CA LEU A 41 -13.46 10.85 -1.39
C LEU A 41 -14.80 11.27 -0.78
N ARG A 42 -14.86 11.43 0.55
CA ARG A 42 -16.06 11.95 1.23
C ARG A 42 -16.35 13.41 0.83
N ALA A 43 -15.30 14.25 0.74
CA ALA A 43 -15.46 15.65 0.32
C ALA A 43 -15.88 15.79 -1.15
N ARG A 44 -15.63 14.78 -1.98
CA ARG A 44 -16.06 14.74 -3.39
C ARG A 44 -17.47 14.18 -3.59
N ALA A 45 -18.06 13.58 -2.57
CA ALA A 45 -19.43 13.07 -2.64
C ALA A 45 -20.42 14.23 -2.57
N ASP A 46 -21.27 14.37 -3.60
CA ASP A 46 -22.15 15.54 -3.78
C ASP A 46 -23.24 15.66 -2.69
N ALA A 47 -23.76 14.57 -2.16
CA ALA A 47 -24.79 14.55 -1.12
C ALA A 47 -24.83 13.26 -0.30
N GLY A 48 -23.95 12.30 -0.59
CA GLY A 48 -23.92 10.97 0.05
C GLY A 48 -22.82 10.83 1.11
N PRO A 49 -22.80 9.69 1.81
CA PRO A 49 -21.79 9.39 2.84
C PRO A 49 -20.39 9.10 2.25
N GLY A 50 -20.26 9.03 0.90
CA GLY A 50 -19.08 8.54 0.21
C GLY A 50 -18.91 7.01 0.33
N PRO A 51 -17.84 6.45 -0.28
CA PRO A 51 -17.58 5.01 -0.22
C PRO A 51 -17.24 4.54 1.20
N VAL A 52 -17.53 3.28 1.49
CA VAL A 52 -17.05 2.63 2.71
C VAL A 52 -15.55 2.38 2.60
N VAL A 53 -14.79 2.75 3.61
CA VAL A 53 -13.34 2.55 3.66
C VAL A 53 -12.98 1.69 4.87
N ILE A 54 -12.18 0.65 4.63
CA ILE A 54 -11.73 -0.32 5.63
C ILE A 54 -10.20 -0.34 5.62
N ASN A 55 -9.58 -0.19 6.80
CA ASN A 55 -8.13 -0.31 6.95
C ASN A 55 -7.78 -1.63 7.68
N LYS A 56 -6.99 -2.47 7.02
CA LYS A 56 -6.46 -3.75 7.51
C LYS A 56 -4.92 -3.78 7.55
N GLY A 57 -4.29 -2.62 7.68
CA GLY A 57 -2.86 -2.53 7.93
C GLY A 57 -2.49 -3.16 9.27
N LEU A 58 -1.33 -3.83 9.33
CA LEU A 58 -0.72 -4.35 10.56
C LEU A 58 0.79 -4.11 10.55
N ASN A 59 1.28 -3.49 11.64
CA ASN A 59 2.69 -3.16 11.79
C ASN A 59 3.60 -4.38 11.61
N GLY A 60 4.69 -4.20 10.86
CA GLY A 60 5.72 -5.22 10.69
C GLY A 60 5.39 -6.32 9.71
N ASN A 61 4.17 -6.37 9.13
CA ASN A 61 3.79 -7.42 8.20
C ASN A 61 4.69 -7.45 6.96
N ARG A 62 5.04 -8.67 6.58
CA ARG A 62 5.63 -9.05 5.30
C ARG A 62 4.55 -9.71 4.43
N VAL A 63 4.87 -10.05 3.19
CA VAL A 63 3.90 -10.68 2.28
C VAL A 63 3.32 -11.99 2.85
N TYR A 64 4.13 -12.81 3.52
CA TYR A 64 3.71 -14.09 4.14
C TYR A 64 2.71 -13.89 5.29
N ASP A 65 2.86 -12.78 6.04
CA ASP A 65 1.93 -12.44 7.12
C ASP A 65 0.56 -12.05 6.56
N LEU A 66 0.52 -11.42 5.38
CA LEU A 66 -0.74 -11.14 4.68
C LEU A 66 -1.43 -12.44 4.24
N GLU A 67 -0.68 -13.40 3.71
CA GLU A 67 -1.23 -14.69 3.26
C GLU A 67 -1.98 -15.40 4.39
N SER A 68 -1.44 -15.39 5.60
CA SER A 68 -2.04 -16.06 6.77
C SER A 68 -3.41 -15.49 7.20
N ARG A 69 -3.68 -14.22 6.88
CA ARG A 69 -4.91 -13.51 7.28
C ARG A 69 -5.75 -13.02 6.11
N TRP A 70 -5.41 -13.44 4.86
CA TRP A 70 -6.05 -12.91 3.65
C TRP A 70 -7.54 -13.17 3.60
N THR A 71 -7.99 -14.38 3.96
CA THR A 71 -9.40 -14.73 3.96
C THR A 71 -10.20 -13.84 4.92
N THR A 72 -9.77 -13.75 6.18
CA THR A 72 -10.50 -12.99 7.22
C THR A 72 -10.44 -11.49 7.03
N ASP A 73 -9.30 -10.98 6.52
CA ASP A 73 -9.08 -9.54 6.42
C ASP A 73 -9.42 -8.94 5.05
N VAL A 74 -9.55 -9.77 4.00
CA VAL A 74 -9.90 -9.31 2.66
C VAL A 74 -11.17 -9.99 2.14
N ILE A 75 -11.16 -11.32 1.99
CA ILE A 75 -12.22 -12.03 1.28
C ILE A 75 -13.57 -11.92 2.00
N ASP A 76 -13.58 -12.10 3.32
CA ASP A 76 -14.81 -12.07 4.14
C ASP A 76 -15.47 -10.68 4.17
N HIS A 77 -14.71 -9.61 3.91
CA HIS A 77 -15.23 -8.24 3.80
C HIS A 77 -15.91 -7.93 2.47
N ARG A 78 -15.73 -8.78 1.45
CA ARG A 78 -16.30 -8.62 0.11
C ARG A 78 -16.13 -7.20 -0.47
N PRO A 79 -14.93 -6.61 -0.44
CA PRO A 79 -14.71 -5.28 -0.98
C PRO A 79 -14.90 -5.25 -2.49
N THR A 80 -15.22 -4.06 -3.02
CA THR A 80 -15.27 -3.81 -4.47
C THR A 80 -13.94 -3.29 -5.02
N VAL A 81 -13.07 -2.78 -4.12
CA VAL A 81 -11.70 -2.35 -4.42
C VAL A 81 -10.78 -2.83 -3.31
N VAL A 82 -9.71 -3.52 -3.67
CA VAL A 82 -8.65 -3.93 -2.73
C VAL A 82 -7.37 -3.16 -3.08
N THR A 83 -6.85 -2.43 -2.12
CA THR A 83 -5.55 -1.77 -2.21
C THR A 83 -4.55 -2.48 -1.33
N LEU A 84 -3.45 -2.96 -1.92
CA LEU A 84 -2.38 -3.67 -1.24
C LEU A 84 -1.09 -2.87 -1.29
N LYS A 85 -0.42 -2.67 -0.13
CA LYS A 85 0.91 -2.10 0.02
C LYS A 85 1.77 -2.96 0.93
N ILE A 86 2.82 -3.57 0.39
CA ILE A 86 3.69 -4.48 1.11
C ILE A 86 5.10 -4.51 0.49
N GLY A 87 6.09 -5.02 1.20
CA GLY A 87 7.41 -5.33 0.68
C GLY A 87 8.56 -4.64 1.39
N ILE A 88 8.34 -3.51 2.06
CA ILE A 88 9.44 -2.83 2.77
C ILE A 88 9.94 -3.64 3.97
N ASN A 89 9.06 -4.32 4.71
CA ASN A 89 9.48 -5.19 5.82
C ASN A 89 10.17 -6.47 5.34
N ASP A 90 9.84 -6.96 4.16
CA ASP A 90 10.53 -8.08 3.53
C ASP A 90 12.00 -7.72 3.26
N THR A 91 12.26 -6.48 2.83
CA THR A 91 13.61 -5.93 2.71
C THR A 91 14.22 -5.61 4.06
N TRP A 92 13.53 -4.86 4.92
CA TRP A 92 14.09 -4.39 6.19
C TRP A 92 14.60 -5.53 7.08
N ARG A 93 13.85 -6.64 7.16
CA ARG A 93 14.24 -7.79 8.00
C ARG A 93 15.54 -8.45 7.57
N ARG A 94 15.96 -8.30 6.32
CA ARG A 94 17.30 -8.72 5.86
C ARG A 94 18.39 -7.93 6.58
N TYR A 95 18.23 -6.62 6.74
CA TYR A 95 19.27 -5.74 7.24
C TYR A 95 19.28 -5.59 8.78
N ASP A 96 18.12 -5.68 9.44
CA ASP A 96 18.03 -5.55 10.90
C ASP A 96 18.13 -6.90 11.65
N ARG A 97 17.78 -8.02 11.00
CA ARG A 97 17.66 -9.34 11.63
C ARG A 97 18.30 -10.48 10.85
N GLY A 98 18.86 -10.22 9.68
CA GLY A 98 19.39 -11.27 8.81
C GLY A 98 18.32 -12.23 8.26
N ILE A 99 17.04 -11.84 8.28
CA ILE A 99 15.93 -12.67 7.77
C ILE A 99 15.76 -12.39 6.29
N ILE A 100 16.08 -13.38 5.47
CA ILE A 100 15.95 -13.28 4.01
C ILE A 100 14.54 -13.68 3.59
N SER A 101 13.91 -12.83 2.80
CA SER A 101 12.69 -13.13 2.03
C SER A 101 13.09 -13.19 0.55
N PRO A 102 13.24 -14.37 -0.08
CA PRO A 102 13.59 -14.46 -1.48
C PRO A 102 12.59 -13.70 -2.36
N VAL A 103 13.08 -12.98 -3.36
CA VAL A 103 12.22 -12.10 -4.20
C VAL A 103 11.24 -12.92 -5.03
N ASP A 104 11.64 -14.08 -5.51
CA ASP A 104 10.78 -15.00 -6.26
C ASP A 104 9.64 -15.59 -5.39
N GLU A 105 9.93 -15.95 -4.14
CA GLU A 105 8.92 -16.40 -3.19
C GLU A 105 7.96 -15.27 -2.81
N PHE A 106 8.49 -14.05 -2.61
CA PHE A 106 7.70 -12.85 -2.38
C PHE A 106 6.74 -12.58 -3.56
N GLU A 107 7.27 -12.61 -4.80
CA GLU A 107 6.47 -12.42 -6.02
C GLU A 107 5.38 -13.48 -6.16
N ALA A 108 5.73 -14.76 -5.99
CA ALA A 108 4.77 -15.85 -6.07
C ALA A 108 3.68 -15.75 -4.99
N CYS A 109 4.01 -15.33 -3.78
CA CYS A 109 3.04 -15.09 -2.71
C CYS A 109 2.10 -13.92 -3.07
N LEU A 110 2.66 -12.79 -3.51
CA LEU A 110 1.88 -11.62 -3.91
C LEU A 110 0.94 -11.94 -5.07
N ASP A 111 1.42 -12.64 -6.09
CA ASP A 111 0.63 -13.07 -7.24
C ASP A 111 -0.55 -13.95 -6.80
N ARG A 112 -0.32 -14.94 -5.92
CA ARG A 112 -1.40 -15.78 -5.37
C ARG A 112 -2.47 -14.96 -4.64
N LEU A 113 -2.09 -13.95 -3.84
CA LEU A 113 -3.03 -13.09 -3.13
C LEU A 113 -3.90 -12.27 -4.07
N LEU A 114 -3.30 -11.69 -5.11
CA LEU A 114 -4.02 -10.91 -6.12
C LEU A 114 -4.94 -11.82 -6.94
N ALA A 115 -4.44 -12.94 -7.45
CA ALA A 115 -5.21 -13.90 -8.21
C ALA A 115 -6.38 -14.52 -7.41
N ASP A 116 -6.15 -14.83 -6.12
CA ASP A 116 -7.19 -15.34 -5.23
C ASP A 116 -8.32 -14.32 -5.03
N THR A 117 -7.96 -13.05 -4.90
CA THR A 117 -8.91 -11.95 -4.79
C THR A 117 -9.71 -11.78 -6.08
N ALA A 118 -9.06 -11.74 -7.24
CA ALA A 118 -9.73 -11.64 -8.53
C ALA A 118 -10.69 -12.82 -8.78
N ARG A 119 -10.28 -14.04 -8.38
CA ARG A 119 -11.09 -15.25 -8.56
C ARG A 119 -12.30 -15.31 -7.63
N LYS A 120 -12.16 -14.88 -6.36
CA LYS A 120 -13.20 -14.99 -5.34
C LYS A 120 -14.12 -13.78 -5.28
N LEU A 121 -13.62 -12.64 -5.72
CA LEU A 121 -14.33 -11.36 -5.66
C LEU A 121 -14.26 -10.69 -7.02
N SER A 122 -15.32 -9.99 -7.42
CA SER A 122 -15.27 -9.10 -8.59
C SER A 122 -14.64 -7.75 -8.22
N ALA A 123 -13.58 -7.77 -7.39
CA ALA A 123 -12.94 -6.57 -6.88
C ALA A 123 -11.89 -6.03 -7.87
N ARG A 124 -11.82 -4.73 -7.98
CA ARG A 124 -10.74 -4.03 -8.67
C ARG A 124 -9.51 -4.00 -7.78
N LEU A 125 -8.35 -4.29 -8.35
CA LEU A 125 -7.09 -4.38 -7.61
C LEU A 125 -6.24 -3.13 -7.80
N VAL A 126 -5.68 -2.65 -6.70
CA VAL A 126 -4.70 -1.56 -6.66
C VAL A 126 -3.48 -2.04 -5.88
N VAL A 127 -2.30 -1.84 -6.42
CA VAL A 127 -1.05 -2.16 -5.74
C VAL A 127 -0.22 -0.89 -5.60
N ILE A 128 0.22 -0.60 -4.37
CA ILE A 128 1.11 0.52 -4.08
C ILE A 128 2.53 -0.02 -3.94
N THR A 129 3.47 0.51 -4.72
CA THR A 129 4.88 0.12 -4.65
C THR A 129 5.48 0.39 -3.26
N PRO A 130 6.33 -0.51 -2.73
CA PRO A 130 7.15 -0.22 -1.58
C PRO A 130 8.14 0.91 -1.94
N PHE A 131 8.61 1.64 -0.95
CA PHE A 131 9.58 2.71 -1.12
C PHE A 131 10.56 2.76 0.04
N LEU A 132 11.66 3.44 -0.17
CA LEU A 132 12.66 3.84 0.81
C LEU A 132 13.17 5.23 0.44
N LEU A 133 13.33 6.10 1.43
CA LEU A 133 14.02 7.38 1.31
C LEU A 133 15.20 7.36 2.28
N PRO A 134 16.41 6.97 1.87
CA PRO A 134 17.54 6.81 2.77
C PRO A 134 17.82 8.08 3.58
N VAL A 135 17.85 7.95 4.90
CA VAL A 135 18.23 9.02 5.84
C VAL A 135 19.55 8.70 6.55
N THR A 136 20.05 7.48 6.38
CA THR A 136 21.37 7.01 6.81
C THR A 136 22.10 6.36 5.65
N SER A 137 23.45 6.33 5.70
CA SER A 137 24.25 5.79 4.61
C SER A 137 24.04 4.31 4.34
N ASP A 138 23.81 3.52 5.39
CA ASP A 138 23.57 2.07 5.33
C ASP A 138 22.24 1.71 4.65
N GLN A 139 21.26 2.60 4.69
CA GLN A 139 20.00 2.40 3.99
C GLN A 139 20.15 2.42 2.45
N ASN A 140 21.23 2.97 1.91
CA ASN A 140 21.46 2.91 0.47
C ASN A 140 21.67 1.46 -0.01
N ASP A 141 22.23 0.61 0.82
CA ASP A 141 22.47 -0.81 0.48
C ASP A 141 21.15 -1.59 0.38
N TRP A 142 20.07 -1.09 1.01
CA TRP A 142 18.76 -1.76 0.97
C TRP A 142 18.14 -1.79 -0.43
N TYR A 143 18.56 -0.89 -1.33
CA TYR A 143 18.10 -0.92 -2.72
C TYR A 143 18.53 -2.16 -3.49
N GLU A 144 19.61 -2.83 -3.07
CA GLU A 144 20.02 -4.12 -3.63
C GLU A 144 18.91 -5.18 -3.51
N ASP A 145 18.13 -5.15 -2.42
CA ASP A 145 16.99 -6.04 -2.19
C ASP A 145 15.65 -5.39 -2.59
N LEU A 146 15.47 -4.09 -2.31
CA LEU A 146 14.20 -3.40 -2.54
C LEU A 146 13.89 -3.20 -4.04
N SER A 147 14.89 -2.91 -4.88
CA SER A 147 14.67 -2.66 -6.31
C SER A 147 14.09 -3.89 -7.01
N PRO A 148 14.71 -5.09 -6.94
CA PRO A 148 14.13 -6.29 -7.54
C PRO A 148 12.77 -6.66 -6.93
N ARG A 149 12.52 -6.33 -5.66
CA ARG A 149 11.21 -6.53 -5.01
C ARG A 149 10.15 -5.58 -5.54
N THR A 150 10.51 -4.32 -5.81
CA THR A 150 9.62 -3.36 -6.48
C THR A 150 9.27 -3.84 -7.88
N ASP A 151 10.24 -4.38 -8.63
CA ASP A 151 9.98 -4.97 -9.95
C ASP A 151 9.04 -6.19 -9.86
N ALA A 152 9.19 -7.03 -8.83
CA ALA A 152 8.29 -8.13 -8.57
C ALA A 152 6.85 -7.66 -8.29
N VAL A 153 6.69 -6.58 -7.53
CA VAL A 153 5.38 -5.93 -7.31
C VAL A 153 4.75 -5.48 -8.64
N LEU A 154 5.56 -4.88 -9.52
CA LEU A 154 5.08 -4.42 -10.83
C LEU A 154 4.67 -5.58 -11.74
N ARG A 155 5.44 -6.68 -11.76
CA ARG A 155 5.11 -7.89 -12.53
C ARG A 155 3.83 -8.55 -12.02
N ALA A 156 3.70 -8.75 -10.72
CA ALA A 156 2.49 -9.31 -10.12
C ALA A 156 1.25 -8.45 -10.37
N ALA A 157 1.40 -7.11 -10.29
CA ALA A 157 0.33 -6.18 -10.62
C ALA A 157 -0.10 -6.29 -12.08
N LEU A 158 0.85 -6.37 -13.02
CA LEU A 158 0.57 -6.54 -14.46
C LEU A 158 -0.14 -7.86 -14.74
N ALA A 159 0.34 -8.97 -14.17
CA ALA A 159 -0.25 -10.30 -14.36
C ALA A 159 -1.70 -10.40 -13.88
N ASN A 160 -2.07 -9.60 -12.86
CA ASN A 160 -3.41 -9.59 -12.28
C ASN A 160 -4.25 -8.35 -12.66
N GLU A 161 -3.86 -7.62 -13.70
CA GLU A 161 -4.55 -6.41 -14.18
C GLU A 161 -4.79 -5.34 -13.09
N ALA A 162 -3.93 -5.33 -12.06
CA ALA A 162 -4.03 -4.38 -10.97
C ALA A 162 -3.56 -2.98 -11.39
N GLN A 163 -4.26 -1.96 -10.89
CA GLN A 163 -3.81 -0.58 -11.02
C GLN A 163 -2.58 -0.35 -10.14
N VAL A 164 -1.50 0.19 -10.72
CA VAL A 164 -0.28 0.50 -9.97
C VAL A 164 -0.28 1.94 -9.49
N VAL A 165 0.08 2.12 -8.22
CA VAL A 165 0.38 3.43 -7.60
C VAL A 165 1.86 3.48 -7.30
N ARG A 166 2.61 4.31 -8.02
CA ARG A 166 4.05 4.48 -7.89
C ARG A 166 4.38 5.43 -6.73
N ALA A 167 4.14 4.96 -5.49
CA ALA A 167 4.48 5.72 -4.28
C ALA A 167 5.99 5.97 -4.17
N ASP A 168 6.81 5.01 -4.60
CA ASP A 168 8.27 5.15 -4.71
C ASP A 168 8.66 6.38 -5.54
N LEU A 169 8.14 6.52 -6.76
CA LEU A 169 8.43 7.64 -7.63
C LEU A 169 7.86 8.97 -7.10
N ALA A 170 6.66 8.94 -6.51
CA ALA A 170 6.05 10.15 -5.96
C ALA A 170 6.88 10.74 -4.81
N LEU A 171 7.38 9.87 -3.92
CA LEU A 171 8.21 10.30 -2.80
C LEU A 171 9.63 10.67 -3.22
N LEU A 172 10.24 9.92 -4.16
CA LEU A 172 11.56 10.26 -4.70
C LEU A 172 11.56 11.63 -5.38
N ARG A 173 10.54 11.94 -6.20
CA ARG A 173 10.40 13.28 -6.80
C ARG A 173 10.26 14.39 -5.77
N ALA A 174 9.49 14.16 -4.71
CA ALA A 174 9.36 15.14 -3.64
C ALA A 174 10.68 15.33 -2.87
N ALA A 175 11.51 14.29 -2.78
CA ALA A 175 12.84 14.36 -2.15
C ALA A 175 13.89 15.12 -2.99
N GLU A 176 13.62 15.44 -4.26
CA GLU A 176 14.47 16.34 -5.05
C GLU A 176 14.41 17.79 -4.53
N GLU A 177 13.31 18.18 -3.90
CA GLU A 177 13.05 19.53 -3.40
C GLU A 177 13.03 19.63 -1.86
N ARG A 178 13.08 18.50 -1.15
CA ARG A 178 12.95 18.41 0.31
C ARG A 178 13.90 17.39 0.89
N ALA A 179 14.27 17.56 2.16
CA ALA A 179 15.03 16.54 2.84
C ALA A 179 14.21 15.23 2.97
N ALA A 180 14.84 14.09 2.72
CA ALA A 180 14.20 12.77 2.85
C ALA A 180 13.53 12.57 4.22
N ALA A 181 14.17 13.04 5.30
CA ALA A 181 13.64 12.98 6.66
C ALA A 181 12.35 13.81 6.90
N GLU A 182 12.07 14.82 6.07
CA GLU A 182 10.80 15.56 6.13
C GLU A 182 9.64 14.72 5.57
N LEU A 183 9.94 13.79 4.66
CA LEU A 183 8.97 12.91 4.00
C LEU A 183 8.82 11.58 4.75
N ALA A 184 9.94 11.01 5.21
CA ALA A 184 10.00 9.80 5.99
C ALA A 184 11.16 9.90 7.00
N PRO A 185 10.90 10.23 8.27
CA PRO A 185 11.94 10.55 9.28
C PRO A 185 12.97 9.42 9.51
N ASP A 186 12.59 8.18 9.32
CA ASP A 186 13.46 7.00 9.43
C ASP A 186 13.75 6.35 8.07
N GLY A 187 13.35 7.00 6.98
CA GLY A 187 13.49 6.50 5.62
C GLY A 187 12.35 5.57 5.16
N VAL A 188 11.55 5.04 6.09
CA VAL A 188 10.51 4.03 5.84
C VAL A 188 9.12 4.53 6.17
N HIS A 189 8.92 5.09 7.36
CA HIS A 189 7.61 5.53 7.82
C HIS A 189 7.33 6.96 7.39
N PRO A 190 6.27 7.19 6.58
CA PRO A 190 5.95 8.51 6.08
C PRO A 190 5.57 9.48 7.21
N SER A 191 6.05 10.72 7.11
CA SER A 191 5.50 11.85 7.83
C SER A 191 4.05 12.15 7.38
N PRO A 192 3.33 13.06 8.04
CA PRO A 192 2.03 13.51 7.53
C PRO A 192 2.09 14.02 6.08
N LEU A 193 3.20 14.65 5.68
CA LEU A 193 3.42 15.07 4.29
C LEU A 193 3.64 13.87 3.37
N GLY A 194 4.47 12.89 3.77
CA GLY A 194 4.68 11.67 3.00
C GLY A 194 3.38 10.88 2.80
N HIS A 195 2.55 10.77 3.84
CA HIS A 195 1.23 10.15 3.71
C HIS A 195 0.30 10.87 2.74
N ARG A 196 0.30 12.21 2.71
CA ARG A 196 -0.48 12.97 1.72
C ARG A 196 -0.01 12.69 0.30
N LEU A 197 1.30 12.65 0.06
CA LEU A 197 1.85 12.33 -1.28
C LEU A 197 1.44 10.93 -1.75
N ILE A 198 1.41 9.94 -0.86
CA ILE A 198 0.92 8.59 -1.18
C ILE A 198 -0.59 8.63 -1.51
N ALA A 199 -1.37 9.37 -0.73
CA ALA A 199 -2.80 9.53 -0.97
C ALA A 199 -3.09 10.22 -2.31
N ASP A 200 -2.36 11.28 -2.63
CA ASP A 200 -2.50 12.02 -3.89
C ASP A 200 -2.13 11.14 -5.09
N ALA A 201 -1.05 10.36 -4.97
CA ALA A 201 -0.65 9.39 -6.00
C ALA A 201 -1.72 8.31 -6.20
N TRP A 202 -2.34 7.81 -5.13
CA TRP A 202 -3.42 6.83 -5.21
C TRP A 202 -4.65 7.43 -5.89
N LEU A 203 -5.09 8.63 -5.48
CA LEU A 203 -6.24 9.33 -6.07
C LEU A 203 -6.00 9.59 -7.56
N ALA A 204 -4.82 10.08 -7.94
CA ALA A 204 -4.48 10.31 -9.34
C ALA A 204 -4.51 9.01 -10.16
N ALA A 205 -4.02 7.90 -9.62
CA ALA A 205 -4.01 6.62 -10.31
C ALA A 205 -5.42 6.06 -10.53
N VAL A 206 -6.32 6.21 -9.56
CA VAL A 206 -7.71 5.72 -9.70
C VAL A 206 -8.60 6.65 -10.52
N ASP A 207 -8.30 7.94 -10.55
CA ASP A 207 -9.03 8.92 -11.38
C ASP A 207 -8.59 8.87 -12.85
N SER A 208 -7.38 8.35 -13.14
CA SER A 208 -6.91 8.17 -14.50
C SER A 208 -7.80 7.14 -15.23
N VAL A 209 -8.58 7.63 -16.18
CA VAL A 209 -9.33 6.77 -17.11
C VAL A 209 -8.27 6.10 -18.01
N ARG A 210 -8.13 4.76 -17.94
CA ARG A 210 -7.44 4.06 -19.03
C ARG A 210 -8.28 4.28 -20.29
N PRO A 211 -7.67 4.80 -21.37
CA PRO A 211 -8.36 4.92 -22.65
C PRO A 211 -8.80 3.57 -23.19
#